data_3e43d26f9bb8cadd2528af010ed3d990
#
_entry.id   3e43d26f9bb8cadd2528af010ed3d990
#
_cell.length_a   1.000
_cell.length_b   1.000
_cell.length_c   1.000
_cell.angle_alpha   90.00
_cell.angle_beta   90.00
_cell.angle_gamma   90.00
#
_symmetry.space_group_name_H-M   'P 1'
#
loop_
_entity.id
_entity.type
_entity.pdbx_description
1 polymer ?
#
loop_
_entity_poly.entity_id
_entity_poly.type
_entity_poly.pdbx_seq_one_letter_code
_entity_poly.pdbx_strand_id
1 'polypeptide(L)'
;MSTIGYYICVPFAWVLRTFYELTGSYGWALVLFTIVVKLITLPFQMKSKKSMMRMNLFQPKIKEIQTKYANNPQKMNDEIQMLYAKEGVNPMSGCLWSFLPFPILIALYSIIRQPLSRFMMLSKDVVTEITTLATTLGYNAELVRKGYEEIGLAKFISDNFAEFSGKFDGLLNVNYNFLGLDLMVMPGDVWKDFFTGGWPVIGVVLIPFISGALSFLQSKVSMSGNVAAEGNDAAARSNRMMMWMMPLMSLWIGFTLPAALGVYWIVNSLLYAIQEKVLTKYYKSHMEDELSEKEKQKRDDRLRRMEAAREQQRKFAAEEAEKKTLKEKRAEKQAAKATKKKNSTNESGRIGDRPYARGRSYDPEHYGE
;
A
#
# COMPACT_ATOMS: atom_id res chain seq x y z
N MET A 1 -3.34 -23.89 2.95
CA MET A 1 -4.02 -22.64 2.50
C MET A 1 -5.50 -22.75 2.74
N SER A 2 -6.13 -21.66 3.14
CA SER A 2 -7.59 -21.61 3.33
C SER A 2 -8.33 -21.91 2.01
N THR A 3 -9.52 -22.45 2.11
CA THR A 3 -10.43 -22.73 1.00
C THR A 3 -10.61 -21.51 0.07
N ILE A 4 -10.62 -20.31 0.65
CA ILE A 4 -10.71 -19.03 -0.07
C ILE A 4 -9.51 -18.83 -1.04
N GLY A 5 -8.30 -19.14 -0.61
CA GLY A 5 -7.10 -19.03 -1.47
C GLY A 5 -7.14 -19.96 -2.67
N TYR A 6 -7.82 -21.11 -2.54
CA TYR A 6 -8.03 -22.03 -3.66
C TYR A 6 -8.91 -21.40 -4.74
N TYR A 7 -10.09 -20.92 -4.36
CA TYR A 7 -11.04 -20.35 -5.32
C TYR A 7 -10.51 -19.10 -6.03
N ILE A 8 -9.66 -18.32 -5.38
CA ILE A 8 -9.01 -17.18 -6.03
C ILE A 8 -8.02 -17.64 -7.11
N CYS A 9 -7.31 -18.76 -6.90
CA CYS A 9 -6.33 -19.26 -7.87
C CYS A 9 -6.99 -19.88 -9.13
N VAL A 10 -8.19 -20.49 -9.01
CA VAL A 10 -8.84 -21.23 -10.10
C VAL A 10 -8.97 -20.43 -11.40
N PRO A 11 -9.54 -19.22 -11.43
CA PRO A 11 -9.68 -18.47 -12.68
C PRO A 11 -8.34 -18.12 -13.31
N PHE A 12 -7.34 -17.81 -12.50
CA PHE A 12 -6.00 -17.49 -13.01
C PHE A 12 -5.26 -18.73 -13.53
N ALA A 13 -5.42 -19.86 -12.85
CA ALA A 13 -4.87 -21.14 -13.29
C ALA A 13 -5.50 -21.58 -14.61
N TRP A 14 -6.82 -21.44 -14.74
CA TRP A 14 -7.54 -21.76 -15.97
C TRP A 14 -7.04 -20.91 -17.15
N VAL A 15 -6.90 -19.59 -16.97
CA VAL A 15 -6.37 -18.69 -18.00
C VAL A 15 -4.94 -19.07 -18.39
N LEU A 16 -4.06 -19.31 -17.40
CA LEU A 16 -2.67 -19.67 -17.65
C LEU A 16 -2.58 -21.03 -18.37
N ARG A 17 -3.39 -22.01 -17.97
CA ARG A 17 -3.47 -23.33 -18.60
C ARG A 17 -3.94 -23.22 -20.05
N THR A 18 -4.98 -22.46 -20.33
CA THR A 18 -5.48 -22.21 -21.69
C THR A 18 -4.37 -21.63 -22.59
N PHE A 19 -3.61 -20.68 -22.09
CA PHE A 19 -2.48 -20.15 -22.86
C PHE A 19 -1.33 -21.14 -23.02
N TYR A 20 -1.12 -22.02 -22.04
CA TYR A 20 -0.15 -23.09 -22.17
C TYR A 20 -0.59 -24.10 -23.27
N GLU A 21 -1.84 -24.49 -23.30
CA GLU A 21 -2.40 -25.40 -24.30
C GLU A 21 -2.32 -24.80 -25.73
N LEU A 22 -2.43 -23.47 -25.85
CA LEU A 22 -2.29 -22.77 -27.13
C LEU A 22 -0.82 -22.62 -27.59
N THR A 23 0.12 -22.43 -26.68
CA THR A 23 1.51 -22.07 -27.01
C THR A 23 2.49 -23.22 -26.90
N GLY A 24 2.15 -24.26 -26.13
CA GLY A 24 3.05 -25.36 -25.79
C GLY A 24 4.26 -24.95 -24.93
N SER A 25 4.29 -23.70 -24.43
CA SER A 25 5.42 -23.16 -23.66
C SER A 25 4.90 -22.41 -22.43
N TYR A 26 5.39 -22.80 -21.26
CA TYR A 26 5.02 -22.16 -20.00
C TYR A 26 5.42 -20.68 -19.93
N GLY A 27 6.59 -20.35 -20.51
CA GLY A 27 7.05 -18.95 -20.56
C GLY A 27 6.17 -18.06 -21.42
N TRP A 28 5.77 -18.50 -22.61
CA TRP A 28 4.83 -17.76 -23.47
C TRP A 28 3.44 -17.67 -22.83
N ALA A 29 2.99 -18.73 -22.17
CA ALA A 29 1.74 -18.70 -21.41
C ALA A 29 1.77 -17.61 -20.32
N LEU A 30 2.88 -17.48 -19.59
CA LEU A 30 3.07 -16.41 -18.58
C LEU A 30 3.07 -15.00 -19.20
N VAL A 31 3.69 -14.84 -20.37
CA VAL A 31 3.68 -13.55 -21.09
C VAL A 31 2.25 -13.16 -21.48
N LEU A 32 1.51 -14.05 -22.10
CA LEU A 32 0.11 -13.82 -22.51
C LEU A 32 -0.80 -13.58 -21.29
N PHE A 33 -0.64 -14.39 -20.26
CA PHE A 33 -1.33 -14.21 -18.98
C PHE A 33 -1.10 -12.81 -18.42
N THR A 34 0.16 -12.36 -18.41
CA THR A 34 0.51 -11.03 -17.88
C THR A 34 -0.15 -9.91 -18.68
N ILE A 35 -0.20 -10.04 -20.01
CA ILE A 35 -0.86 -9.07 -20.89
C ILE A 35 -2.37 -9.02 -20.59
N VAL A 36 -3.04 -10.17 -20.48
CA VAL A 36 -4.48 -10.22 -20.19
C VAL A 36 -4.80 -9.64 -18.82
N VAL A 37 -4.04 -10.02 -17.80
CA VAL A 37 -4.17 -9.45 -16.45
C VAL A 37 -3.98 -7.92 -16.48
N LYS A 38 -3.01 -7.44 -17.26
CA LYS A 38 -2.76 -6.02 -17.42
C LYS A 38 -3.93 -5.28 -18.08
N LEU A 39 -4.54 -5.89 -19.10
CA LEU A 39 -5.73 -5.34 -19.76
C LEU A 39 -6.96 -5.31 -18.82
N ILE A 40 -7.18 -6.38 -18.05
CA ILE A 40 -8.27 -6.44 -17.06
C ILE A 40 -8.07 -5.37 -15.96
N THR A 41 -6.85 -5.15 -15.52
CA THR A 41 -6.54 -4.17 -14.46
C THR A 41 -6.42 -2.74 -14.98
N LEU A 42 -6.34 -2.52 -16.29
CA LEU A 42 -6.15 -1.23 -16.91
C LEU A 42 -7.18 -0.17 -16.47
N PRO A 43 -8.51 -0.41 -16.45
CA PRO A 43 -9.49 0.60 -16.04
C PRO A 43 -9.30 1.07 -14.58
N PHE A 44 -8.85 0.18 -13.71
CA PHE A 44 -8.55 0.53 -12.33
C PHE A 44 -7.27 1.37 -12.23
N GLN A 45 -6.25 1.02 -13.00
CA GLN A 45 -4.98 1.77 -13.06
C GLN A 45 -5.19 3.15 -13.69
N MET A 46 -6.08 3.29 -14.66
CA MET A 46 -6.50 4.58 -15.22
C MET A 46 -7.12 5.49 -14.15
N LYS A 47 -8.02 4.95 -13.32
CA LYS A 47 -8.62 5.71 -12.20
C LYS A 47 -7.57 6.14 -11.18
N SER A 48 -6.63 5.25 -10.83
CA SER A 48 -5.50 5.55 -9.95
C SER A 48 -4.65 6.67 -10.53
N LYS A 49 -4.25 6.56 -11.79
CA LYS A 49 -3.43 7.55 -12.49
C LYS A 49 -4.11 8.92 -12.55
N LYS A 50 -5.42 8.96 -12.91
CA LYS A 50 -6.21 10.19 -12.92
C LYS A 50 -6.21 10.87 -11.54
N SER A 51 -6.45 10.09 -10.47
CA SER A 51 -6.45 10.61 -9.09
C SER A 51 -5.06 11.17 -8.70
N MET A 52 -3.99 10.44 -9.03
CA MET A 52 -2.62 10.87 -8.75
C MET A 52 -2.27 12.16 -9.50
N MET A 53 -2.63 12.26 -10.77
CA MET A 53 -2.35 13.46 -11.57
C MET A 53 -3.15 14.67 -11.08
N ARG A 54 -4.40 14.50 -10.64
CA ARG A 54 -5.16 15.57 -9.97
C ARG A 54 -4.46 16.05 -8.69
N MET A 55 -3.98 15.11 -7.88
CA MET A 55 -3.23 15.45 -6.66
C MET A 55 -1.96 16.25 -6.96
N ASN A 56 -1.28 15.92 -8.05
CA ASN A 56 -0.06 16.62 -8.47
C ASN A 56 -0.30 18.09 -8.87
N LEU A 57 -1.49 18.46 -9.31
CA LEU A 57 -1.84 19.86 -9.60
C LEU A 57 -1.81 20.76 -8.36
N PHE A 58 -2.01 20.20 -7.20
CA PHE A 58 -2.05 20.94 -5.93
C PHE A 58 -0.69 20.98 -5.20
N GLN A 59 0.34 20.37 -5.80
CA GLN A 59 1.69 20.34 -5.22
C GLN A 59 2.25 21.73 -4.91
N PRO A 60 2.13 22.77 -5.75
CA PRO A 60 2.59 24.11 -5.41
C PRO A 60 1.93 24.64 -4.12
N LYS A 61 0.61 24.47 -3.98
CA LYS A 61 -0.14 24.89 -2.78
C LYS A 61 0.27 24.09 -1.55
N ILE A 62 0.57 22.80 -1.71
CA ILE A 62 1.07 21.96 -0.61
C ILE A 62 2.44 22.45 -0.15
N LYS A 63 3.35 22.79 -1.06
CA LYS A 63 4.65 23.36 -0.73
C LYS A 63 4.52 24.69 0.05
N GLU A 64 3.61 25.57 -0.35
CA GLU A 64 3.33 26.82 0.38
C GLU A 64 2.88 26.54 1.83
N ILE A 65 1.96 25.56 2.02
CA ILE A 65 1.50 25.14 3.34
C ILE A 65 2.66 24.57 4.15
N GLN A 66 3.49 23.71 3.57
CA GLN A 66 4.64 23.09 4.21
C GLN A 66 5.66 24.14 4.66
N THR A 67 5.96 25.12 3.82
CA THR A 67 6.87 26.22 4.17
C THR A 67 6.27 27.12 5.26
N LYS A 68 4.98 27.45 5.15
CA LYS A 68 4.29 28.32 6.11
C LYS A 68 4.18 27.72 7.51
N TYR A 69 4.00 26.40 7.60
CA TYR A 69 3.78 25.71 8.87
C TYR A 69 4.91 24.72 9.22
N ALA A 70 6.12 24.96 8.73
CA ALA A 70 7.29 24.09 8.93
C ALA A 70 7.54 23.77 10.42
N ASN A 71 7.31 24.72 11.32
CA ASN A 71 7.51 24.57 12.77
C ASN A 71 6.29 23.98 13.51
N ASN A 72 5.20 23.66 12.82
CA ASN A 72 3.99 23.09 13.42
C ASN A 72 3.41 21.97 12.54
N PRO A 73 3.93 20.72 12.68
CA PRO A 73 3.53 19.58 11.86
C PRO A 73 2.03 19.26 11.94
N GLN A 74 1.41 19.47 13.10
CA GLN A 74 -0.01 19.20 13.29
C GLN A 74 -0.86 20.15 12.47
N LYS A 75 -0.60 21.45 12.57
CA LYS A 75 -1.32 22.48 11.79
C LYS A 75 -1.03 22.37 10.30
N MET A 76 0.17 21.97 9.92
CA MET A 76 0.55 21.67 8.53
C MET A 76 -0.31 20.54 7.97
N ASN A 77 -0.45 19.42 8.70
CA ASN A 77 -1.27 18.27 8.28
C ASN A 77 -2.76 18.65 8.18
N ASP A 78 -3.27 19.42 9.13
CA ASP A 78 -4.66 19.88 9.12
C ASP A 78 -4.95 20.77 7.89
N GLU A 79 -4.05 21.69 7.55
CA GLU A 79 -4.21 22.56 6.38
C GLU A 79 -4.09 21.77 5.06
N ILE A 80 -3.20 20.78 4.97
CA ILE A 80 -3.10 19.89 3.80
C ILE A 80 -4.37 19.06 3.66
N GLN A 81 -4.92 18.48 4.74
CA GLN A 81 -6.20 17.75 4.70
C GLN A 81 -7.35 18.66 4.28
N MET A 82 -7.38 19.90 4.78
CA MET A 82 -8.37 20.89 4.37
C MET A 82 -8.26 21.25 2.89
N LEU A 83 -7.03 21.37 2.37
CA LEU A 83 -6.81 21.59 0.94
C LEU A 83 -7.37 20.42 0.12
N TYR A 84 -7.08 19.17 0.49
CA TYR A 84 -7.61 17.99 -0.21
C TYR A 84 -9.13 17.94 -0.15
N ALA A 85 -9.72 18.21 1.01
CA ALA A 85 -11.17 18.25 1.17
C ALA A 85 -11.81 19.37 0.33
N LYS A 86 -11.19 20.55 0.30
CA LYS A 86 -11.61 21.71 -0.49
C LYS A 86 -11.61 21.41 -1.99
N GLU A 87 -10.55 20.77 -2.48
CA GLU A 87 -10.38 20.46 -3.90
C GLU A 87 -11.09 19.15 -4.31
N GLY A 88 -11.74 18.47 -3.35
CA GLY A 88 -12.47 17.21 -3.60
C GLY A 88 -11.57 16.03 -3.99
N VAL A 89 -10.29 16.07 -3.60
CA VAL A 89 -9.31 15.04 -3.90
C VAL A 89 -9.13 14.15 -2.67
N ASN A 90 -9.24 12.82 -2.87
CA ASN A 90 -8.99 11.85 -1.81
C ASN A 90 -7.63 11.17 -2.02
N PRO A 91 -6.61 11.43 -1.16
CA PRO A 91 -5.29 10.84 -1.30
C PRO A 91 -5.28 9.31 -1.18
N MET A 92 -6.26 8.74 -0.44
CA MET A 92 -6.39 7.30 -0.26
C MET A 92 -6.92 6.58 -1.52
N SER A 93 -7.65 7.26 -2.41
CA SER A 93 -8.23 6.62 -3.60
C SER A 93 -7.16 6.14 -4.59
N GLY A 94 -6.03 6.82 -4.66
CA GLY A 94 -4.91 6.42 -5.51
C GLY A 94 -4.18 5.18 -5.01
N CYS A 95 -3.94 5.08 -3.70
CA CYS A 95 -3.18 3.97 -3.12
C CYS A 95 -3.99 2.67 -3.05
N LEU A 96 -5.33 2.72 -2.86
CA LEU A 96 -6.17 1.54 -2.79
C LEU A 96 -6.03 0.66 -4.06
N TRP A 97 -6.01 1.28 -5.22
CA TRP A 97 -5.85 0.58 -6.50
C TRP A 97 -4.44 0.01 -6.71
N SER A 98 -3.45 0.52 -5.99
CA SER A 98 -2.08 -0.01 -6.03
C SER A 98 -1.95 -1.38 -5.36
N PHE A 99 -2.90 -1.77 -4.50
CA PHE A 99 -2.94 -3.09 -3.87
C PHE A 99 -3.59 -4.17 -4.74
N LEU A 100 -4.27 -3.79 -5.84
CA LEU A 100 -4.94 -4.74 -6.73
C LEU A 100 -4.02 -5.83 -7.33
N PRO A 101 -2.74 -5.57 -7.64
CA PRO A 101 -1.85 -6.62 -8.15
C PRO A 101 -1.46 -7.68 -7.12
N PHE A 102 -1.55 -7.42 -5.80
CA PHE A 102 -1.10 -8.36 -4.78
C PHE A 102 -1.88 -9.69 -4.75
N PRO A 103 -3.23 -9.72 -4.78
CA PRO A 103 -3.97 -10.97 -4.88
C PRO A 103 -3.60 -11.80 -6.11
N ILE A 104 -3.34 -11.13 -7.25
CA ILE A 104 -2.94 -11.77 -8.50
C ILE A 104 -1.55 -12.39 -8.36
N LEU A 105 -0.61 -11.66 -7.76
CA LEU A 105 0.74 -12.15 -7.51
C LEU A 105 0.74 -13.35 -6.57
N ILE A 106 -0.06 -13.34 -5.51
CA ILE A 106 -0.21 -14.44 -4.56
C ILE A 106 -0.81 -15.68 -5.27
N ALA A 107 -1.81 -15.47 -6.12
CA ALA A 107 -2.41 -16.54 -6.91
C ALA A 107 -1.38 -17.14 -7.88
N LEU A 108 -0.68 -16.30 -8.64
CA LEU A 108 0.35 -16.74 -9.58
C LEU A 108 1.49 -17.48 -8.88
N TYR A 109 1.98 -16.95 -7.74
CA TYR A 109 2.96 -17.65 -6.92
C TYR A 109 2.48 -19.03 -6.48
N SER A 110 1.22 -19.13 -6.07
CA SER A 110 0.62 -20.41 -5.67
C SER A 110 0.53 -21.40 -6.82
N ILE A 111 0.19 -20.92 -8.02
CA ILE A 111 0.09 -21.74 -9.25
C ILE A 111 1.47 -22.25 -9.68
N ILE A 112 2.49 -21.39 -9.65
CA ILE A 112 3.87 -21.76 -10.01
C ILE A 112 4.46 -22.73 -8.98
N ARG A 113 4.22 -22.51 -7.69
CA ARG A 113 4.75 -23.35 -6.61
C ARG A 113 4.08 -24.72 -6.55
N GLN A 114 2.83 -24.83 -6.98
CA GLN A 114 2.03 -26.03 -6.92
C GLN A 114 1.52 -26.41 -8.31
N PRO A 115 2.41 -26.85 -9.22
CA PRO A 115 2.06 -27.08 -10.61
C PRO A 115 1.04 -28.22 -10.81
N LEU A 116 1.09 -29.27 -10.01
CA LEU A 116 0.13 -30.37 -10.15
C LEU A 116 -1.24 -29.98 -9.60
N SER A 117 -1.30 -29.53 -8.36
CA SER A 117 -2.56 -29.26 -7.67
C SER A 117 -3.21 -27.94 -8.07
N ARG A 118 -2.45 -26.95 -8.59
CA ARG A 118 -3.00 -25.63 -8.95
C ARG A 118 -3.02 -25.35 -10.44
N PHE A 119 -1.90 -25.56 -11.15
CA PHE A 119 -1.85 -25.32 -12.59
C PHE A 119 -2.60 -26.41 -13.37
N MET A 120 -2.32 -27.70 -13.08
CA MET A 120 -3.01 -28.83 -13.70
C MET A 120 -4.37 -29.12 -13.07
N MET A 121 -4.67 -28.53 -11.89
CA MET A 121 -5.93 -28.69 -11.13
C MET A 121 -6.21 -30.15 -10.71
N LEU A 122 -5.17 -30.94 -10.49
CA LEU A 122 -5.33 -32.33 -10.05
C LEU A 122 -5.84 -32.39 -8.59
N SER A 123 -6.64 -33.42 -8.29
CA SER A 123 -7.10 -33.65 -6.92
C SER A 123 -5.94 -34.08 -6.02
N LYS A 124 -6.10 -33.92 -4.72
CA LYS A 124 -5.07 -34.32 -3.76
C LYS A 124 -4.77 -35.81 -3.82
N ASP A 125 -5.79 -36.62 -4.04
CA ASP A 125 -5.65 -38.07 -4.12
C ASP A 125 -4.81 -38.47 -5.34
N VAL A 126 -5.09 -37.90 -6.51
CA VAL A 126 -4.29 -38.08 -7.72
C VAL A 126 -2.86 -37.63 -7.54
N VAL A 127 -2.61 -36.47 -6.90
CA VAL A 127 -1.25 -35.99 -6.61
C VAL A 127 -0.51 -36.95 -5.66
N THR A 128 -1.22 -37.55 -4.69
CA THR A 128 -0.63 -38.55 -3.77
C THR A 128 -0.26 -39.83 -4.52
N GLU A 129 -1.14 -40.32 -5.40
CA GLU A 129 -0.86 -41.50 -6.25
C GLU A 129 0.32 -41.26 -7.18
N ILE A 130 0.39 -40.09 -7.82
CA ILE A 130 1.52 -39.68 -8.65
C ILE A 130 2.82 -39.67 -7.84
N THR A 131 2.75 -39.08 -6.61
CA THR A 131 3.92 -39.02 -5.71
C THR A 131 4.38 -40.42 -5.32
N THR A 132 3.46 -41.31 -5.03
CA THR A 132 3.76 -42.74 -4.72
C THR A 132 4.46 -43.42 -5.88
N LEU A 133 3.91 -43.29 -7.10
CA LEU A 133 4.53 -43.83 -8.30
C LEU A 133 5.90 -43.23 -8.57
N ALA A 134 6.04 -41.89 -8.45
CA ALA A 134 7.33 -41.23 -8.61
C ALA A 134 8.38 -41.76 -7.63
N THR A 135 7.98 -41.98 -6.37
CA THR A 135 8.88 -42.52 -5.33
C THR A 135 9.34 -43.94 -5.68
N THR A 136 8.48 -44.81 -6.25
CA THR A 136 8.89 -46.14 -6.71
C THR A 136 9.85 -46.08 -7.90
N LEU A 137 9.81 -44.97 -8.67
CA LEU A 137 10.72 -44.69 -9.79
C LEU A 137 12.01 -43.99 -9.38
N GLY A 138 12.21 -43.71 -8.08
CA GLY A 138 13.42 -43.13 -7.54
C GLY A 138 13.34 -41.63 -7.21
N TYR A 139 12.14 -41.02 -7.28
CA TYR A 139 11.95 -39.66 -6.80
C TYR A 139 12.14 -39.58 -5.28
N ASN A 140 12.98 -38.65 -4.83
CA ASN A 140 13.16 -38.38 -3.42
C ASN A 140 12.76 -36.94 -3.07
N ALA A 141 11.61 -36.80 -2.40
CA ALA A 141 11.08 -35.49 -1.98
C ALA A 141 11.96 -34.77 -0.92
N GLU A 142 12.78 -35.53 -0.15
CA GLU A 142 13.66 -34.94 0.86
C GLU A 142 14.81 -34.12 0.25
N LEU A 143 15.16 -34.38 -1.01
CA LEU A 143 16.18 -33.61 -1.74
C LEU A 143 15.62 -32.31 -2.30
N VAL A 144 14.30 -32.11 -2.25
CA VAL A 144 13.64 -30.90 -2.75
C VAL A 144 13.47 -29.91 -1.61
N ARG A 145 13.65 -28.64 -1.93
CA ARG A 145 13.46 -27.55 -0.96
C ARG A 145 12.05 -27.60 -0.36
N LYS A 146 11.98 -27.59 0.96
CA LYS A 146 10.70 -27.61 1.69
C LYS A 146 9.74 -26.54 1.22
N GLY A 147 8.52 -26.95 0.89
CA GLY A 147 7.47 -26.11 0.35
C GLY A 147 7.45 -25.98 -1.17
N TYR A 148 8.39 -26.63 -1.87
CA TYR A 148 8.46 -26.66 -3.33
C TYR A 148 8.46 -28.11 -3.88
N GLU A 149 7.94 -29.03 -3.10
CA GLU A 149 7.92 -30.47 -3.38
C GLU A 149 7.23 -30.77 -4.73
N GLU A 150 6.11 -30.06 -5.03
CA GLU A 150 5.42 -30.23 -6.30
C GLU A 150 6.24 -29.74 -7.51
N ILE A 151 7.14 -28.78 -7.34
CA ILE A 151 8.05 -28.34 -8.41
C ILE A 151 9.06 -29.47 -8.73
N GLY A 152 9.66 -30.04 -7.70
CA GLY A 152 10.57 -31.17 -7.87
C GLY A 152 9.88 -32.36 -8.50
N LEU A 153 8.65 -32.65 -8.06
CA LEU A 153 7.84 -33.73 -8.61
C LEU A 153 7.47 -33.47 -10.08
N ALA A 154 7.05 -32.25 -10.43
CA ALA A 154 6.71 -31.89 -11.80
C ALA A 154 7.90 -32.00 -12.75
N LYS A 155 9.10 -31.64 -12.27
CA LYS A 155 10.35 -31.81 -13.02
C LYS A 155 10.67 -33.28 -13.23
N PHE A 156 10.60 -34.10 -12.17
CA PHE A 156 10.80 -35.54 -12.25
C PHE A 156 9.83 -36.20 -13.22
N ILE A 157 8.55 -35.79 -13.20
CA ILE A 157 7.52 -36.27 -14.15
C ILE A 157 7.88 -35.86 -15.58
N SER A 158 8.31 -34.61 -15.80
CA SER A 158 8.69 -34.16 -17.15
C SER A 158 9.86 -34.97 -17.71
N ASP A 159 10.87 -35.28 -16.88
CA ASP A 159 12.05 -36.06 -17.27
C ASP A 159 11.71 -37.55 -17.53
N ASN A 160 10.65 -38.07 -16.88
CA ASN A 160 10.21 -39.48 -16.97
C ASN A 160 8.78 -39.62 -17.49
N PHE A 161 8.32 -38.70 -18.33
CA PHE A 161 6.89 -38.60 -18.69
C PHE A 161 6.29 -39.88 -19.28
N ALA A 162 7.08 -40.70 -19.98
CA ALA A 162 6.63 -41.95 -20.53
C ALA A 162 6.03 -42.90 -19.47
N GLU A 163 6.58 -42.89 -18.24
CA GLU A 163 6.12 -43.74 -17.14
C GLU A 163 4.79 -43.29 -16.52
N PHE A 164 4.41 -42.02 -16.73
CA PHE A 164 3.21 -41.42 -16.19
C PHE A 164 2.11 -41.25 -17.23
N SER A 165 2.48 -41.21 -18.51
CA SER A 165 1.56 -40.93 -19.61
C SER A 165 0.41 -41.97 -19.68
N GLY A 166 -0.82 -41.45 -19.76
CA GLY A 166 -2.04 -42.28 -19.85
C GLY A 166 -2.49 -42.92 -18.54
N LYS A 167 -1.75 -42.77 -17.43
CA LYS A 167 -2.11 -43.31 -16.11
C LYS A 167 -2.97 -42.37 -15.28
N PHE A 168 -2.86 -41.06 -15.51
CA PHE A 168 -3.55 -40.06 -14.71
C PHE A 168 -4.23 -39.04 -15.61
N ASP A 169 -5.55 -38.92 -15.47
CA ASP A 169 -6.34 -37.93 -16.21
C ASP A 169 -5.95 -36.49 -15.81
N GLY A 170 -5.76 -35.65 -16.82
CA GLY A 170 -5.42 -34.25 -16.62
C GLY A 170 -3.95 -33.96 -16.34
N LEU A 171 -3.08 -35.00 -16.25
CA LEU A 171 -1.64 -34.83 -16.15
C LEU A 171 -1.06 -34.34 -17.48
N LEU A 172 -0.33 -33.25 -17.45
CA LEU A 172 0.29 -32.61 -18.61
C LEU A 172 1.81 -32.75 -18.57
N ASN A 173 2.41 -33.02 -19.74
CA ASN A 173 3.85 -32.81 -19.89
C ASN A 173 4.15 -31.34 -20.10
N VAL A 174 4.50 -30.62 -19.02
CA VAL A 174 4.67 -29.19 -19.07
C VAL A 174 6.10 -28.82 -19.43
N ASN A 175 6.26 -28.13 -20.55
CA ASN A 175 7.53 -27.58 -20.97
C ASN A 175 7.82 -26.25 -20.22
N TYR A 176 8.67 -26.32 -19.19
CA TYR A 176 9.11 -25.17 -18.40
C TYR A 176 10.33 -24.45 -19.00
N ASN A 177 10.87 -24.97 -20.09
CA ASN A 177 11.99 -24.31 -20.78
C ASN A 177 11.49 -23.11 -21.59
N PHE A 178 12.09 -21.95 -21.33
CA PHE A 178 11.78 -20.72 -22.01
C PHE A 178 13.09 -19.98 -22.36
N LEU A 179 13.35 -19.79 -23.65
CA LEU A 179 14.59 -19.19 -24.16
C LEU A 179 15.87 -19.90 -23.69
N GLY A 180 15.79 -21.22 -23.46
CA GLY A 180 16.90 -22.03 -22.95
C GLY A 180 17.04 -21.97 -21.42
N LEU A 181 16.09 -21.36 -20.70
CA LEU A 181 16.09 -21.22 -19.25
C LEU A 181 14.99 -22.10 -18.65
N ASP A 182 15.33 -22.89 -17.63
CA ASP A 182 14.34 -23.63 -16.83
C ASP A 182 13.67 -22.68 -15.85
N LEU A 183 12.40 -22.34 -16.08
CA LEU A 183 11.63 -21.39 -15.29
C LEU A 183 11.27 -21.88 -13.87
N MET A 184 11.42 -23.16 -13.59
CA MET A 184 11.17 -23.73 -12.26
C MET A 184 12.40 -23.64 -11.33
N VAL A 185 13.59 -23.38 -11.88
CA VAL A 185 14.81 -23.21 -11.12
C VAL A 185 14.75 -21.91 -10.31
N MET A 186 15.24 -21.97 -9.08
CA MET A 186 15.44 -20.79 -8.23
C MET A 186 16.83 -20.22 -8.48
N PRO A 187 16.95 -18.95 -8.85
CA PRO A 187 18.25 -18.33 -9.14
C PRO A 187 19.26 -18.47 -7.98
N GLY A 188 18.78 -18.45 -6.73
CA GLY A 188 19.61 -18.60 -5.55
C GLY A 188 20.25 -19.97 -5.40
N ASP A 189 19.64 -21.03 -5.95
CA ASP A 189 20.17 -22.39 -5.84
C ASP A 189 21.30 -22.64 -6.84
N VAL A 190 21.29 -21.97 -7.98
CA VAL A 190 22.29 -22.10 -9.07
C VAL A 190 23.31 -20.96 -9.12
N TRP A 191 23.26 -20.03 -8.17
CA TRP A 191 24.18 -18.88 -8.12
C TRP A 191 25.66 -19.26 -8.10
N LYS A 192 26.02 -20.36 -7.44
CA LYS A 192 27.40 -20.83 -7.33
C LYS A 192 27.99 -21.25 -8.68
N ASP A 193 27.12 -21.71 -9.59
CA ASP A 193 27.50 -22.22 -10.90
C ASP A 193 27.43 -21.16 -11.99
N PHE A 194 27.31 -19.89 -11.60
CA PHE A 194 27.14 -18.75 -12.54
C PHE A 194 28.21 -18.71 -13.63
N PHE A 195 29.48 -18.99 -13.28
CA PHE A 195 30.55 -18.92 -14.25
C PHE A 195 30.79 -20.23 -15.03
N THR A 196 30.22 -21.35 -14.58
CA THR A 196 30.47 -22.69 -15.13
C THR A 196 29.25 -23.31 -15.82
N GLY A 197 28.03 -22.88 -15.46
CA GLY A 197 26.79 -23.50 -15.90
C GLY A 197 26.27 -23.07 -17.29
N GLY A 198 26.99 -22.17 -17.98
CA GLY A 198 26.59 -21.69 -19.30
C GLY A 198 25.29 -20.86 -19.30
N TRP A 199 24.71 -20.69 -20.49
CA TRP A 199 23.51 -19.85 -20.66
C TRP A 199 22.31 -20.24 -19.77
N PRO A 200 21.95 -21.51 -19.58
CA PRO A 200 20.82 -21.87 -18.73
C PRO A 200 20.94 -21.36 -17.31
N VAL A 201 22.14 -21.36 -16.72
CA VAL A 201 22.39 -20.87 -15.37
C VAL A 201 22.55 -19.35 -15.35
N ILE A 202 23.36 -18.80 -16.25
CA ILE A 202 23.60 -17.36 -16.34
C ILE A 202 22.29 -16.61 -16.55
N GLY A 203 21.45 -17.07 -17.49
CA GLY A 203 20.18 -16.43 -17.79
C GLY A 203 19.20 -16.44 -16.61
N VAL A 204 19.09 -17.58 -15.90
CA VAL A 204 18.24 -17.68 -14.69
C VAL A 204 18.72 -16.73 -13.59
N VAL A 205 20.03 -16.64 -13.35
CA VAL A 205 20.62 -15.74 -12.36
C VAL A 205 20.48 -14.27 -12.73
N LEU A 206 20.46 -13.92 -14.03
CA LEU A 206 20.27 -12.55 -14.48
C LEU A 206 18.81 -12.06 -14.32
N ILE A 207 17.81 -12.94 -14.29
CA ILE A 207 16.39 -12.58 -14.13
C ILE A 207 16.16 -11.67 -12.91
N PRO A 208 16.60 -11.97 -11.68
CA PRO A 208 16.45 -11.10 -10.52
C PRO A 208 17.06 -9.71 -10.72
N PHE A 209 18.24 -9.61 -11.35
CA PHE A 209 18.89 -8.34 -11.59
C PHE A 209 18.12 -7.49 -12.58
N ILE A 210 17.66 -8.09 -13.69
CA ILE A 210 16.84 -7.41 -14.70
C ILE A 210 15.52 -6.94 -14.08
N SER A 211 14.84 -7.80 -13.33
CA SER A 211 13.58 -7.47 -12.66
C SER A 211 13.78 -6.38 -11.60
N GLY A 212 14.88 -6.42 -10.83
CA GLY A 212 15.25 -5.40 -9.86
C GLY A 212 15.55 -4.04 -10.51
N ALA A 213 16.32 -4.03 -11.61
CA ALA A 213 16.59 -2.82 -12.38
C ALA A 213 15.31 -2.20 -12.97
N LEU A 214 14.41 -3.02 -13.53
CA LEU A 214 13.13 -2.56 -14.05
C LEU A 214 12.22 -2.05 -12.93
N SER A 215 12.22 -2.70 -11.76
CA SER A 215 11.48 -2.24 -10.58
C SER A 215 12.00 -0.89 -10.07
N PHE A 216 13.32 -0.69 -10.09
CA PHE A 216 13.93 0.60 -9.78
C PHE A 216 13.49 1.70 -10.75
N LEU A 217 13.53 1.40 -12.06
CA LEU A 217 13.07 2.32 -13.09
C LEU A 217 11.57 2.65 -12.92
N GLN A 218 10.75 1.65 -12.64
CA GLN A 218 9.32 1.80 -12.36
C GLN A 218 9.10 2.70 -11.13
N SER A 219 9.82 2.49 -10.03
CA SER A 219 9.75 3.33 -8.84
C SER A 219 10.14 4.78 -9.14
N LYS A 220 11.22 4.99 -9.89
CA LYS A 220 11.66 6.33 -10.30
C LYS A 220 10.61 7.05 -11.15
N VAL A 221 10.01 6.36 -12.12
CA VAL A 221 8.96 6.91 -12.99
C VAL A 221 7.68 7.21 -12.19
N SER A 222 7.28 6.31 -11.30
CA SER A 222 6.12 6.51 -10.43
C SER A 222 6.30 7.69 -9.47
N MET A 223 7.51 7.89 -8.94
CA MET A 223 7.82 8.95 -7.99
C MET A 223 8.11 10.29 -8.63
N SER A 224 8.56 10.34 -9.89
CA SER A 224 8.81 11.61 -10.59
C SER A 224 7.53 12.45 -10.76
N GLY A 225 6.35 11.85 -10.61
CA GLY A 225 5.07 12.53 -10.51
C GLY A 225 4.67 12.97 -9.10
N ASN A 226 5.37 12.53 -8.05
CA ASN A 226 5.05 12.81 -6.65
C ASN A 226 6.05 13.79 -6.03
N VAL A 227 5.96 15.05 -6.41
CA VAL A 227 6.81 16.16 -5.89
C VAL A 227 6.49 16.51 -4.42
N ALA A 228 5.56 15.80 -3.77
CA ALA A 228 5.09 16.08 -2.40
C ALA A 228 6.17 16.01 -1.31
N ALA A 229 7.35 15.48 -1.62
CA ALA A 229 8.40 15.23 -0.62
C ALA A 229 9.46 16.32 -0.50
N GLU A 230 9.47 17.36 -1.33
CA GLU A 230 10.57 18.33 -1.36
C GLU A 230 10.54 19.39 -0.23
N GLY A 231 9.48 19.44 0.58
CA GLY A 231 9.36 20.45 1.65
C GLY A 231 9.46 19.90 3.09
N ASN A 232 9.54 18.57 3.26
CA ASN A 232 9.64 17.94 4.58
C ASN A 232 10.73 16.89 4.57
N ASP A 233 11.84 17.12 5.28
CA ASP A 233 12.99 16.23 5.31
C ASP A 233 12.62 14.79 5.72
N ALA A 234 11.66 14.62 6.64
CA ALA A 234 11.19 13.30 7.06
C ALA A 234 10.43 12.59 5.95
N ALA A 235 9.55 13.28 5.22
CA ALA A 235 8.80 12.71 4.09
C ALA A 235 9.72 12.44 2.88
N ALA A 236 10.69 13.32 2.61
CA ALA A 236 11.69 13.13 1.57
C ALA A 236 12.59 11.93 1.88
N ARG A 237 12.98 11.75 3.15
CA ARG A 237 13.79 10.62 3.62
C ARG A 237 13.00 9.30 3.52
N SER A 238 11.75 9.29 3.95
CA SER A 238 10.84 8.13 3.82
C SER A 238 10.64 7.73 2.35
N ASN A 239 10.43 8.71 1.48
CA ASN A 239 10.25 8.51 0.05
C ASN A 239 11.52 7.95 -0.62
N ARG A 240 12.69 8.46 -0.26
CA ARG A 240 14.00 7.96 -0.74
C ARG A 240 14.25 6.55 -0.22
N MET A 241 13.95 6.26 1.05
CA MET A 241 14.05 4.92 1.61
C MET A 241 13.14 3.93 0.87
N MET A 242 11.90 4.29 0.59
CA MET A 242 10.95 3.46 -0.14
C MET A 242 11.40 3.22 -1.59
N MET A 243 12.02 4.22 -2.24
CA MET A 243 12.55 4.10 -3.59
C MET A 243 13.66 3.04 -3.71
N TRP A 244 14.50 2.87 -2.69
CA TRP A 244 15.56 1.86 -2.65
C TRP A 244 15.11 0.53 -2.06
N MET A 245 14.22 0.55 -1.08
CA MET A 245 13.75 -0.66 -0.40
C MET A 245 12.98 -1.59 -1.34
N MET A 246 12.11 -1.05 -2.20
CA MET A 246 11.33 -1.87 -3.12
C MET A 246 12.18 -2.65 -4.13
N PRO A 247 13.13 -2.05 -4.87
CA PRO A 247 14.00 -2.80 -5.78
C PRO A 247 14.90 -3.81 -5.07
N LEU A 248 15.43 -3.48 -3.90
CA LEU A 248 16.24 -4.42 -3.10
C LEU A 248 15.43 -5.63 -2.63
N MET A 249 14.19 -5.39 -2.18
CA MET A 249 13.26 -6.46 -1.82
C MET A 249 12.90 -7.31 -3.05
N SER A 250 12.65 -6.69 -4.20
CA SER A 250 12.38 -7.38 -5.46
C SER A 250 13.56 -8.27 -5.89
N LEU A 251 14.78 -7.77 -5.74
CA LEU A 251 15.99 -8.53 -6.00
C LEU A 251 16.10 -9.74 -5.08
N TRP A 252 15.96 -9.53 -3.77
CA TRP A 252 16.03 -10.61 -2.76
C TRP A 252 14.96 -11.68 -3.00
N ILE A 253 13.71 -11.27 -3.24
CA ILE A 253 12.60 -12.17 -3.57
C ILE A 253 12.90 -12.92 -4.85
N GLY A 254 13.43 -12.24 -5.88
CA GLY A 254 13.77 -12.85 -7.16
C GLY A 254 14.81 -13.97 -7.06
N PHE A 255 15.72 -13.92 -6.09
CA PHE A 255 16.65 -15.01 -5.82
C PHE A 255 16.04 -16.19 -5.06
N THR A 256 14.98 -15.97 -4.31
CA THR A 256 14.35 -16.97 -3.44
C THR A 256 13.17 -17.69 -4.08
N LEU A 257 12.63 -17.16 -5.17
CA LEU A 257 11.47 -17.69 -5.87
C LEU A 257 11.86 -18.27 -7.24
N PRO A 258 11.02 -19.17 -7.82
CA PRO A 258 11.24 -19.72 -9.15
C PRO A 258 11.38 -18.61 -10.22
N ALA A 259 12.26 -18.83 -11.20
CA ALA A 259 12.54 -17.90 -12.29
C ALA A 259 11.30 -17.47 -13.07
N ALA A 260 10.26 -18.29 -13.13
CA ALA A 260 8.96 -17.99 -13.71
C ALA A 260 8.34 -16.69 -13.16
N LEU A 261 8.43 -16.46 -11.84
CA LEU A 261 7.95 -15.21 -11.24
C LEU A 261 8.78 -13.99 -11.66
N GLY A 262 10.07 -14.18 -11.83
CA GLY A 262 10.94 -13.12 -12.34
C GLY A 262 10.59 -12.73 -13.77
N VAL A 263 10.28 -13.71 -14.64
CA VAL A 263 9.78 -13.44 -16.01
C VAL A 263 8.47 -12.66 -15.96
N TYR A 264 7.51 -13.09 -15.14
CA TYR A 264 6.29 -12.31 -14.92
C TYR A 264 6.58 -10.87 -14.50
N TRP A 265 7.51 -10.67 -13.57
CA TRP A 265 7.89 -9.32 -13.09
C TRP A 265 8.50 -8.46 -14.19
N ILE A 266 9.39 -9.03 -15.00
CA ILE A 266 9.99 -8.33 -16.15
C ILE A 266 8.92 -7.87 -17.13
N VAL A 267 8.05 -8.78 -17.56
CA VAL A 267 6.97 -8.48 -18.52
C VAL A 267 6.00 -7.44 -17.94
N ASN A 268 5.59 -7.61 -16.68
CA ASN A 268 4.72 -6.66 -16.00
C ASN A 268 5.33 -5.25 -15.90
N SER A 269 6.63 -5.15 -15.61
CA SER A 269 7.35 -3.86 -15.51
C SER A 269 7.51 -3.19 -16.88
N LEU A 270 7.76 -3.94 -17.95
CA LEU A 270 7.81 -3.42 -19.31
C LEU A 270 6.44 -2.88 -19.75
N LEU A 271 5.38 -3.66 -19.51
CA LEU A 271 4.01 -3.24 -19.81
C LEU A 271 3.61 -2.01 -18.97
N TYR A 272 4.05 -1.94 -17.72
CA TYR A 272 3.83 -0.77 -16.87
C TYR A 272 4.52 0.48 -17.46
N ALA A 273 5.75 0.37 -17.91
CA ALA A 273 6.47 1.51 -18.48
C ALA A 273 5.78 2.05 -19.74
N ILE A 274 5.28 1.17 -20.61
CA ILE A 274 4.49 1.54 -21.79
C ILE A 274 3.20 2.23 -21.38
N GLN A 275 2.43 1.59 -20.48
CA GLN A 275 1.17 2.10 -19.97
C GLN A 275 1.33 3.47 -19.31
N GLU A 276 2.37 3.66 -18.51
CA GLU A 276 2.62 4.91 -17.79
C GLU A 276 2.88 6.07 -18.76
N LYS A 277 3.66 5.84 -19.84
CA LYS A 277 3.87 6.83 -20.89
C LYS A 277 2.57 7.20 -21.61
N VAL A 278 1.77 6.18 -21.98
CA VAL A 278 0.50 6.37 -22.68
C VAL A 278 -0.49 7.14 -21.82
N LEU A 279 -0.70 6.69 -20.58
CA LEU A 279 -1.66 7.33 -19.66
C LEU A 279 -1.23 8.74 -19.27
N THR A 280 0.08 8.97 -19.07
CA THR A 280 0.57 10.32 -18.77
C THR A 280 0.33 11.27 -19.92
N LYS A 281 0.61 10.85 -21.16
CA LYS A 281 0.34 11.65 -22.36
C LYS A 281 -1.17 11.92 -22.51
N TYR A 282 -1.99 10.89 -22.36
CA TYR A 282 -3.44 10.99 -22.46
C TYR A 282 -4.02 11.98 -21.44
N TYR A 283 -3.69 11.83 -20.17
CA TYR A 283 -4.23 12.71 -19.13
C TYR A 283 -3.67 14.13 -19.16
N LYS A 284 -2.42 14.35 -19.58
CA LYS A 284 -1.89 15.70 -19.76
C LYS A 284 -2.67 16.49 -20.80
N SER A 285 -3.08 15.84 -21.90
CA SER A 285 -3.84 16.52 -22.96
C SER A 285 -5.31 16.74 -22.63
N HIS A 286 -5.89 15.96 -21.71
CA HIS A 286 -7.33 16.00 -21.43
C HIS A 286 -7.68 16.55 -20.03
N MET A 287 -6.68 16.82 -19.18
CA MET A 287 -6.96 17.25 -17.80
C MET A 287 -7.52 18.66 -17.69
N GLU A 288 -7.24 19.52 -18.66
CA GLU A 288 -7.79 20.88 -18.74
C GLU A 288 -9.28 20.86 -19.13
N ASP A 289 -9.69 19.87 -19.94
CA ASP A 289 -11.08 19.74 -20.44
C ASP A 289 -11.99 18.95 -19.47
N GLU A 290 -11.44 18.13 -18.57
CA GLU A 290 -12.20 17.17 -17.75
C GLU A 290 -12.84 17.74 -16.48
N LEU A 291 -12.60 19.00 -16.12
CA LEU A 291 -13.38 19.66 -15.09
C LEU A 291 -14.74 20.05 -15.68
N SER A 292 -15.64 19.05 -15.80
CA SER A 292 -16.98 19.31 -16.27
C SER A 292 -17.66 20.37 -15.41
N GLU A 293 -18.54 21.20 -16.00
CA GLU A 293 -19.35 22.19 -15.29
C GLU A 293 -20.08 21.59 -14.06
N LYS A 294 -20.49 20.31 -14.14
CA LYS A 294 -21.09 19.56 -13.02
C LYS A 294 -20.11 19.27 -11.87
N GLU A 295 -18.83 19.01 -12.17
CA GLU A 295 -17.81 18.79 -11.13
C GLU A 295 -17.41 20.12 -10.47
N LYS A 296 -17.36 21.21 -11.25
CA LYS A 296 -17.19 22.58 -10.73
C LYS A 296 -18.34 22.94 -9.79
N GLN A 297 -19.60 22.74 -10.20
CA GLN A 297 -20.77 22.98 -9.35
C GLN A 297 -20.74 22.14 -8.06
N LYS A 298 -20.51 20.83 -8.16
CA LYS A 298 -20.40 19.97 -6.98
C LYS A 298 -19.28 20.40 -6.03
N ARG A 299 -18.17 20.88 -6.57
CA ARG A 299 -17.04 21.42 -5.79
C ARG A 299 -17.46 22.69 -5.07
N ASP A 300 -18.09 23.62 -5.77
CA ASP A 300 -18.53 24.91 -5.22
C ASP A 300 -19.63 24.74 -4.16
N ASP A 301 -20.57 23.83 -4.35
CA ASP A 301 -21.58 23.47 -3.35
C ASP A 301 -20.95 22.84 -2.10
N ARG A 302 -19.94 22.00 -2.27
CA ARG A 302 -19.20 21.40 -1.16
C ARG A 302 -18.41 22.45 -0.38
N LEU A 303 -17.80 23.42 -1.10
CA LEU A 303 -17.11 24.56 -0.52
C LEU A 303 -18.07 25.40 0.35
N ARG A 304 -19.23 25.79 -0.20
CA ARG A 304 -20.25 26.55 0.52
C ARG A 304 -20.70 25.84 1.80
N ARG A 305 -20.93 24.52 1.74
CA ARG A 305 -21.29 23.72 2.93
C ARG A 305 -20.19 23.71 3.98
N MET A 306 -18.93 23.59 3.57
CA MET A 306 -17.78 23.60 4.50
C MET A 306 -17.55 24.98 5.11
N GLU A 307 -17.72 26.05 4.35
CA GLU A 307 -17.63 27.44 4.85
C GLU A 307 -18.74 27.72 5.85
N ALA A 308 -19.98 27.32 5.55
CA ALA A 308 -21.12 27.46 6.47
C ALA A 308 -20.90 26.67 7.78
N ALA A 309 -20.39 25.45 7.70
CA ALA A 309 -20.08 24.66 8.88
C ALA A 309 -18.96 25.30 9.74
N ARG A 310 -17.91 25.84 9.10
CA ARG A 310 -16.85 26.59 9.78
C ARG A 310 -17.37 27.86 10.45
N GLU A 311 -18.25 28.58 9.78
CA GLU A 311 -18.85 29.77 10.35
C GLU A 311 -19.71 29.44 11.58
N GLN A 312 -20.46 28.35 11.53
CA GLN A 312 -21.18 27.82 12.68
C GLN A 312 -20.25 27.45 13.83
N GLN A 313 -19.16 26.72 13.56
CA GLN A 313 -18.17 26.38 14.58
C GLN A 313 -17.53 27.61 15.22
N ARG A 314 -17.21 28.65 14.41
CA ARG A 314 -16.67 29.93 14.93
C ARG A 314 -17.71 30.64 15.81
N LYS A 315 -18.99 30.64 15.43
CA LYS A 315 -20.07 31.21 16.25
C LYS A 315 -20.21 30.47 17.58
N PHE A 316 -20.22 29.12 17.55
CA PHE A 316 -20.26 28.30 18.78
C PHE A 316 -19.04 28.55 19.67
N ALA A 317 -17.85 28.59 19.10
CA ALA A 317 -16.61 28.86 19.88
C ALA A 317 -16.60 30.26 20.47
N ALA A 318 -17.13 31.27 19.76
CA ALA A 318 -17.27 32.63 20.24
C ALA A 318 -18.28 32.72 21.41
N GLU A 319 -19.45 32.08 21.27
CA GLU A 319 -20.45 32.00 22.35
C GLU A 319 -19.92 31.26 23.60
N GLU A 320 -19.15 30.21 23.40
CA GLU A 320 -18.53 29.47 24.53
C GLU A 320 -17.46 30.30 25.25
N ALA A 321 -16.66 31.06 24.50
CA ALA A 321 -15.70 32.02 25.04
C ALA A 321 -16.39 33.13 25.81
N GLU A 322 -17.49 33.67 25.28
CA GLU A 322 -18.27 34.73 25.97
C GLU A 322 -18.95 34.17 27.23
N LYS A 323 -19.47 32.95 27.23
CA LYS A 323 -20.01 32.31 28.42
C LYS A 323 -18.97 32.03 29.48
N LYS A 324 -17.71 31.71 29.10
CA LYS A 324 -16.58 31.55 30.03
C LYS A 324 -16.20 32.90 30.68
N THR A 325 -16.03 33.95 29.90
CA THR A 325 -15.71 35.28 30.42
C THR A 325 -16.83 35.84 31.30
N LEU A 326 -18.10 35.58 31.00
CA LEU A 326 -19.22 35.95 31.88
C LEU A 326 -19.25 35.13 33.19
N LYS A 327 -18.88 33.88 33.20
CA LYS A 327 -18.73 33.06 34.41
C LYS A 327 -17.57 33.59 35.28
N GLU A 328 -16.43 33.89 34.69
CA GLU A 328 -15.29 34.47 35.38
C GLU A 328 -15.62 35.83 36.03
N LYS A 329 -16.24 36.75 35.30
CA LYS A 329 -16.72 38.05 35.82
C LYS A 329 -17.76 37.87 36.94
N ARG A 330 -18.62 36.84 36.90
CA ARG A 330 -19.57 36.52 37.98
C ARG A 330 -18.85 35.96 39.21
N ALA A 331 -17.84 35.11 39.03
CA ALA A 331 -17.01 34.57 40.08
C ALA A 331 -16.19 35.68 40.78
N GLU A 332 -15.60 36.59 40.01
CA GLU A 332 -14.89 37.76 40.55
C GLU A 332 -15.81 38.70 41.36
N LYS A 333 -17.03 38.99 40.84
CA LYS A 333 -18.03 39.77 41.57
C LYS A 333 -18.49 39.06 42.85
N GLN A 334 -18.60 37.76 42.88
CA GLN A 334 -18.96 37.00 44.08
C GLN A 334 -17.81 36.98 45.08
N ALA A 335 -16.57 36.83 44.63
CA ALA A 335 -15.38 36.92 45.48
C ALA A 335 -15.22 38.33 46.08
N ALA A 336 -15.40 39.39 45.27
CA ALA A 336 -15.38 40.78 45.77
C ALA A 336 -16.49 41.08 46.76
N LYS A 337 -17.72 40.54 46.57
CA LYS A 337 -18.82 40.64 47.58
C LYS A 337 -18.51 39.87 48.86
N ALA A 338 -17.91 38.70 48.78
CA ALA A 338 -17.50 37.91 49.92
C ALA A 338 -16.40 38.63 50.76
N THR A 339 -15.46 39.25 50.06
CA THR A 339 -14.41 40.06 50.69
C THR A 339 -14.95 41.33 51.33
N LYS A 340 -15.91 42.02 50.69
CA LYS A 340 -16.62 43.16 51.29
C LYS A 340 -17.43 42.76 52.54
N LYS A 341 -18.08 41.58 52.51
CA LYS A 341 -18.86 41.06 53.67
C LYS A 341 -17.94 40.67 54.84
N LYS A 342 -16.73 40.15 54.58
CA LYS A 342 -15.70 39.88 55.59
C LYS A 342 -15.13 41.16 56.23
N ASN A 343 -15.05 42.26 55.48
CA ASN A 343 -14.48 43.52 55.93
C ASN A 343 -15.53 44.51 56.44
N SER A 344 -16.84 44.20 56.39
CA SER A 344 -17.89 45.06 56.95
C SER A 344 -17.99 44.91 58.46
N THR A 345 -18.15 46.01 59.14
CA THR A 345 -18.41 46.05 60.58
C THR A 345 -19.82 45.54 60.85
N ASN A 346 -20.00 44.63 61.82
CA ASN A 346 -21.31 44.20 62.36
C ASN A 346 -21.89 45.28 63.30
N GLU A 347 -23.13 45.07 63.79
CA GLU A 347 -23.82 45.99 64.70
C GLU A 347 -23.04 46.23 65.99
N SER A 348 -22.14 45.31 66.38
CA SER A 348 -21.27 45.50 67.54
C SER A 348 -19.93 46.17 67.26
N GLY A 349 -19.74 46.72 66.02
CA GLY A 349 -18.51 47.41 65.62
C GLY A 349 -17.33 46.49 65.27
N ARG A 350 -17.57 45.16 65.09
CA ARG A 350 -16.54 44.20 64.74
C ARG A 350 -16.43 43.99 63.25
N ILE A 351 -15.22 43.69 62.73
CA ILE A 351 -14.98 43.37 61.34
C ILE A 351 -15.05 41.84 61.17
N GLY A 352 -16.15 41.36 60.53
CA GLY A 352 -16.42 39.92 60.36
C GLY A 352 -16.50 39.21 61.74
N ASP A 353 -15.90 38.05 61.91
CA ASP A 353 -15.90 37.23 63.14
C ASP A 353 -14.72 37.55 64.07
N ARG A 354 -14.03 38.67 63.88
CA ARG A 354 -12.91 39.06 64.73
C ARG A 354 -13.42 39.62 66.08
N PRO A 355 -12.75 39.32 67.18
CA PRO A 355 -13.17 39.76 68.52
C PRO A 355 -12.93 41.28 68.76
N TYR A 356 -12.36 42.03 67.80
CA TYR A 356 -12.02 43.44 67.99
C TYR A 356 -12.89 44.38 67.15
N ALA A 357 -13.11 45.55 67.68
CA ALA A 357 -13.77 46.63 66.98
C ALA A 357 -12.91 47.18 65.84
N ARG A 358 -13.52 47.91 64.91
CA ARG A 358 -12.89 48.53 63.76
C ARG A 358 -11.77 49.46 64.20
N GLY A 359 -10.55 49.31 63.67
CA GLY A 359 -9.42 50.17 63.92
C GLY A 359 -8.37 49.67 64.90
N ARG A 360 -8.55 48.51 65.51
CA ARG A 360 -7.52 47.82 66.29
C ARG A 360 -6.96 46.61 65.61
N SER A 361 -5.65 46.44 65.61
CA SER A 361 -5.01 45.22 65.14
C SER A 361 -5.35 44.04 66.06
N TYR A 362 -5.55 42.84 65.52
CA TYR A 362 -5.73 41.63 66.29
C TYR A 362 -4.41 41.22 66.93
N ASP A 363 -4.42 41.13 68.24
CA ASP A 363 -3.32 40.60 69.03
C ASP A 363 -3.81 39.43 69.86
N PRO A 364 -3.45 38.19 69.47
CA PRO A 364 -3.94 36.98 70.14
C PRO A 364 -3.37 36.82 71.56
N GLU A 365 -2.24 37.42 71.88
CA GLU A 365 -1.63 37.30 73.19
C GLU A 365 -2.21 38.27 74.20
N HIS A 366 -2.94 39.30 73.79
CA HIS A 366 -3.51 40.33 74.68
C HIS A 366 -4.82 39.89 75.38
N TYR A 367 -5.39 38.77 74.97
CA TYR A 367 -6.69 38.23 75.54
C TYR A 367 -6.61 36.69 75.75
N GLY A 368 -5.41 36.16 75.87
CA GLY A 368 -5.21 34.78 76.26
C GLY A 368 -5.16 34.69 77.79
N GLU A 369 -6.31 34.47 78.37
CA GLU A 369 -6.61 33.69 79.57
C GLU A 369 -8.03 33.24 79.45
#